data_a0d119b8c380680ff48d5c47b2a35239
#
_entry.id   a0d119b8c380680ff48d5c47b2a35239
#
_cell.length_a   1.000
_cell.length_b   1.000
_cell.length_c   1.000
_cell.angle_alpha   90.00
_cell.angle_beta   90.00
_cell.angle_gamma   90.00
#
_symmetry.space_group_name_H-M   'P 1'
#
loop_
_entity.id
_entity.type
_entity.pdbx_description
1 polymer ?
#
loop_
_entity_poly.entity_id
_entity_poly.type
_entity_poly.pdbx_seq_one_letter_code
_entity_poly.pdbx_strand_id
1 'polypeptide(L)'
;MKKIAILSLGLLPIFGISQKSKVQTAWRSLNDYEATVKDGKPDVVYLNKAKEAIDIALANEETKNQGKTHAYKARISYAQYQYNLIQELKKLEATTPDKNERAMLAYGNVSLTDFEAANEELNKIQELDPKFMETIKEGLTKGTSMLGEDDVKFALVAQQMKMESGNIASGKYKAKKYDEAADYFYKTGFMNTMLYKVKDTSNFYNACVSAAKAKNNAKILEYNKKMIDGKIASPYNYESMFSANIAKGDSAAALESLRKGRAAFPNDMGLLTQETNQFLAKGKQQEALNNLKVASEKDPTNALFFLVSGNIYDNWANPKDKTTGKDSDKPANFDELFKNAETNYAKAIELKPTNTELLYNSLFNLGAMYNNYGGFLQNKASGLTIAEAAKKGKELEAKSQEFYKKAIPHLEQALTVKPDDRATMGALRKLYLLTGNEAKGKEMNEKMKAGK
;
A
#
# COMPACT_ATOMS: atom_id res chain seq x y z
N MET A 1 69.38 49.21 31.35
CA MET A 1 68.15 48.37 31.18
C MET A 1 67.94 48.16 29.73
N LYS A 2 68.37 46.97 29.18
CA LYS A 2 68.19 46.59 27.79
C LYS A 2 66.84 45.95 27.61
N LYS A 3 66.01 46.52 26.78
CA LYS A 3 64.73 45.91 26.31
C LYS A 3 65.05 44.81 25.31
N ILE A 4 64.73 43.58 25.68
CA ILE A 4 64.77 42.46 24.79
C ILE A 4 63.41 42.45 24.02
N ALA A 5 63.44 42.75 22.73
CA ALA A 5 62.30 42.57 21.81
C ALA A 5 62.24 41.08 21.41
N ILE A 6 61.22 40.41 21.91
CA ILE A 6 60.91 39.04 21.44
C ILE A 6 60.19 39.16 20.10
N LEU A 7 60.90 38.78 19.04
CA LEU A 7 60.28 38.56 17.71
C LEU A 7 59.40 37.30 17.82
N SER A 8 58.12 37.50 17.87
CA SER A 8 57.16 36.43 17.57
C SER A 8 57.18 36.15 16.10
N LEU A 9 58.01 35.21 15.63
CA LEU A 9 57.87 34.66 14.30
C LEU A 9 56.51 33.97 14.19
N GLY A 10 55.71 34.49 13.28
CA GLY A 10 54.41 33.94 12.96
C GLY A 10 54.49 32.51 12.42
N LEU A 11 54.04 31.59 13.23
CA LEU A 11 53.70 30.24 12.78
C LEU A 11 52.28 30.23 12.21
N LEU A 12 52.08 30.80 11.04
CA LEU A 12 50.89 30.67 10.20
C LEU A 12 51.34 30.84 8.74
N PRO A 13 51.40 29.85 7.94
CA PRO A 13 50.34 29.07 7.32
C PRO A 13 50.77 27.66 6.87
N ILE A 14 51.56 26.94 7.67
CA ILE A 14 52.01 25.59 7.25
C ILE A 14 50.87 24.58 7.31
N PHE A 15 49.86 24.82 8.13
CA PHE A 15 48.70 23.92 8.25
C PHE A 15 47.77 23.91 6.99
N GLY A 16 47.53 25.04 6.36
CA GLY A 16 46.64 25.11 5.16
C GLY A 16 47.24 24.44 3.93
N ILE A 17 48.55 24.56 3.69
CA ILE A 17 49.27 23.91 2.58
C ILE A 17 49.33 22.40 2.81
N SER A 18 49.55 21.95 4.04
CA SER A 18 49.56 20.54 4.43
C SER A 18 48.24 19.84 4.19
N GLN A 19 47.11 20.56 4.34
CA GLN A 19 45.78 19.93 4.26
C GLN A 19 45.17 19.89 2.87
N LYS A 20 45.41 20.90 2.03
CA LYS A 20 45.20 20.78 0.57
C LYS A 20 45.97 19.62 -0.02
N SER A 21 47.16 19.33 0.51
CA SER A 21 47.96 18.15 0.15
C SER A 21 47.29 16.83 0.55
N LYS A 22 46.43 16.81 1.59
CA LYS A 22 45.69 15.61 2.02
C LYS A 22 44.55 15.26 1.03
N VAL A 23 43.84 16.24 0.48
CA VAL A 23 42.87 16.01 -0.62
C VAL A 23 43.61 15.43 -1.83
N GLN A 24 44.78 15.98 -2.18
CA GLN A 24 45.60 15.44 -3.26
C GLN A 24 46.12 14.02 -2.97
N THR A 25 46.52 13.74 -1.72
CA THR A 25 46.95 12.40 -1.30
C THR A 25 45.80 11.40 -1.45
N ALA A 26 44.60 11.76 -1.00
CA ALA A 26 43.40 10.93 -1.14
C ALA A 26 43.11 10.64 -2.62
N TRP A 27 43.13 11.67 -3.47
CA TRP A 27 42.96 11.55 -4.92
C TRP A 27 43.97 10.63 -5.57
N ARG A 28 45.29 10.81 -5.32
CA ARG A 28 46.34 9.96 -5.88
C ARG A 28 46.17 8.51 -5.44
N SER A 29 46.02 8.27 -4.15
CA SER A 29 45.86 6.90 -3.64
C SER A 29 44.60 6.22 -4.15
N LEU A 30 43.50 6.95 -4.37
CA LEU A 30 42.31 6.41 -5.01
C LEU A 30 42.58 6.02 -6.48
N ASN A 31 43.25 6.87 -7.24
CA ASN A 31 43.62 6.55 -8.63
C ASN A 31 44.58 5.34 -8.72
N ASP A 32 45.56 5.25 -7.78
CA ASP A 32 46.46 4.08 -7.69
C ASP A 32 45.66 2.81 -7.40
N TYR A 33 44.68 2.86 -6.49
CA TYR A 33 43.77 1.75 -6.24
C TYR A 33 42.95 1.38 -7.50
N GLU A 34 42.31 2.36 -8.15
CA GLU A 34 41.53 2.14 -9.38
C GLU A 34 42.38 1.50 -10.51
N ALA A 35 43.65 1.83 -10.58
CA ALA A 35 44.60 1.18 -11.52
C ALA A 35 44.78 -0.30 -11.16
N THR A 36 45.02 -0.64 -9.89
CA THR A 36 45.14 -2.05 -9.46
C THR A 36 43.89 -2.87 -9.69
N VAL A 37 42.67 -2.24 -9.59
CA VAL A 37 41.41 -2.89 -9.93
C VAL A 37 41.33 -3.21 -11.43
N LYS A 38 41.76 -2.30 -12.32
CA LYS A 38 41.79 -2.53 -13.76
C LYS A 38 42.74 -3.69 -14.14
N ASP A 39 43.84 -3.84 -13.41
CA ASP A 39 44.80 -4.93 -13.58
C ASP A 39 44.34 -6.28 -12.99
N GLY A 40 43.10 -6.30 -12.41
CA GLY A 40 42.51 -7.49 -11.80
C GLY A 40 43.10 -7.88 -10.43
N LYS A 41 43.93 -7.02 -9.84
CA LYS A 41 44.63 -7.25 -8.56
C LYS A 41 44.42 -6.09 -7.59
N PRO A 42 43.16 -5.86 -7.10
CA PRO A 42 42.86 -4.73 -6.23
C PRO A 42 43.71 -4.74 -4.97
N ASP A 43 44.50 -3.67 -4.77
CA ASP A 43 45.38 -3.49 -3.61
C ASP A 43 44.76 -2.51 -2.59
N VAL A 44 44.21 -3.06 -1.53
CA VAL A 44 43.52 -2.30 -0.45
C VAL A 44 44.43 -1.36 0.33
N VAL A 45 45.78 -1.51 0.22
CA VAL A 45 46.70 -0.59 0.90
C VAL A 45 46.51 0.83 0.35
N TYR A 46 46.33 0.99 -0.96
CA TYR A 46 46.03 2.30 -1.54
C TYR A 46 44.69 2.84 -1.13
N LEU A 47 43.68 1.98 -1.01
CA LEU A 47 42.36 2.38 -0.59
C LEU A 47 42.34 2.84 0.87
N ASN A 48 43.05 2.13 1.77
CA ASN A 48 43.19 2.53 3.15
C ASN A 48 43.89 3.88 3.31
N LYS A 49 44.98 4.09 2.52
CA LYS A 49 45.69 5.36 2.49
C LYS A 49 44.81 6.51 1.98
N ALA A 50 43.95 6.24 1.01
CA ALA A 50 42.98 7.21 0.52
C ALA A 50 41.95 7.57 1.60
N LYS A 51 41.43 6.57 2.36
CA LYS A 51 40.50 6.77 3.50
C LYS A 51 41.11 7.66 4.57
N GLU A 52 42.30 7.33 5.05
CA GLU A 52 43.01 8.14 6.06
C GLU A 52 43.21 9.59 5.62
N ALA A 53 43.64 9.79 4.38
CA ALA A 53 43.93 11.12 3.84
C ALA A 53 42.64 11.96 3.72
N ILE A 54 41.52 11.38 3.26
CA ILE A 54 40.27 12.11 3.08
C ILE A 54 39.61 12.43 4.42
N ASP A 55 39.74 11.56 5.43
CA ASP A 55 39.20 11.81 6.76
C ASP A 55 39.93 13.00 7.44
N ILE A 56 41.23 13.09 7.25
CA ILE A 56 42.03 14.27 7.71
C ILE A 56 41.57 15.54 6.97
N ALA A 57 41.32 15.45 5.65
CA ALA A 57 40.84 16.58 4.85
C ALA A 57 39.44 17.06 5.29
N LEU A 58 38.56 16.16 5.64
CA LEU A 58 37.20 16.47 6.13
C LEU A 58 37.18 17.05 7.56
N ALA A 59 38.22 16.82 8.35
CA ALA A 59 38.39 17.44 9.68
C ALA A 59 38.89 18.89 9.61
N ASN A 60 39.25 19.39 8.42
CA ASN A 60 39.82 20.73 8.27
C ASN A 60 38.82 21.77 7.79
N GLU A 61 38.82 22.96 8.42
CA GLU A 61 37.90 24.07 8.17
C GLU A 61 37.91 24.57 6.70
N GLU A 62 39.04 24.51 6.00
CA GLU A 62 39.16 24.99 4.63
C GLU A 62 38.61 24.00 3.59
N THR A 63 38.57 22.69 3.93
CA THR A 63 38.25 21.62 2.98
C THR A 63 36.96 20.87 3.29
N LYS A 64 36.50 20.90 4.55
CA LYS A 64 35.35 20.13 5.05
C LYS A 64 34.01 20.45 4.35
N ASN A 65 33.85 21.67 3.80
CA ASN A 65 32.63 22.12 3.13
C ASN A 65 32.76 22.16 1.60
N GLN A 66 33.84 21.64 1.03
CA GLN A 66 34.04 21.63 -0.42
C GLN A 66 33.36 20.40 -1.05
N GLY A 67 32.50 20.62 -2.04
CA GLY A 67 31.81 19.54 -2.76
C GLY A 67 32.77 18.48 -3.32
N LYS A 68 33.93 18.87 -3.85
CA LYS A 68 34.96 17.93 -4.33
C LYS A 68 35.57 17.06 -3.24
N THR A 69 35.76 17.58 -2.01
CA THR A 69 36.26 16.77 -0.88
C THR A 69 35.26 15.65 -0.55
N HIS A 70 33.97 15.98 -0.48
CA HIS A 70 32.91 15.02 -0.28
C HIS A 70 32.76 14.05 -1.47
N ALA A 71 32.98 14.50 -2.70
CA ALA A 71 32.97 13.63 -3.90
C ALA A 71 34.08 12.57 -3.84
N TYR A 72 35.29 12.93 -3.39
CA TYR A 72 36.33 11.95 -3.17
C TYR A 72 36.01 10.98 -2.03
N LYS A 73 35.43 11.46 -0.93
CA LYS A 73 34.99 10.60 0.16
C LYS A 73 33.94 9.61 -0.31
N ALA A 74 32.93 10.07 -1.08
CA ALA A 74 31.91 9.20 -1.66
C ALA A 74 32.54 8.11 -2.55
N ARG A 75 33.47 8.48 -3.47
CA ARG A 75 34.16 7.52 -4.33
C ARG A 75 34.99 6.50 -3.56
N ILE A 76 35.72 6.94 -2.53
CA ILE A 76 36.55 6.07 -1.68
C ILE A 76 35.66 5.09 -0.90
N SER A 77 34.58 5.56 -0.28
CA SER A 77 33.64 4.72 0.46
C SER A 77 32.96 3.72 -0.47
N TYR A 78 32.52 4.15 -1.66
CA TYR A 78 31.93 3.26 -2.65
C TYR A 78 32.93 2.20 -3.16
N ALA A 79 34.20 2.57 -3.40
CA ALA A 79 35.24 1.62 -3.77
C ALA A 79 35.47 0.55 -2.70
N GLN A 80 35.41 0.92 -1.42
CA GLN A 80 35.49 -0.04 -0.32
C GLN A 80 34.27 -0.99 -0.30
N TYR A 81 33.07 -0.45 -0.48
CA TYR A 81 31.89 -1.28 -0.62
C TYR A 81 32.00 -2.28 -1.77
N GLN A 82 32.46 -1.83 -2.96
CA GLN A 82 32.67 -2.72 -4.11
C GLN A 82 33.68 -3.81 -3.82
N TYR A 83 34.81 -3.47 -3.17
CA TYR A 83 35.76 -4.47 -2.71
C TYR A 83 35.10 -5.52 -1.81
N ASN A 84 34.34 -5.09 -0.82
CA ASN A 84 33.65 -5.99 0.11
C ASN A 84 32.63 -6.88 -0.64
N LEU A 85 31.89 -6.32 -1.60
CA LEU A 85 30.94 -7.08 -2.44
C LEU A 85 31.65 -8.17 -3.27
N ILE A 86 32.81 -7.84 -3.85
CA ILE A 86 33.62 -8.83 -4.60
C ILE A 86 34.09 -9.95 -3.67
N GLN A 87 34.52 -9.65 -2.44
CA GLN A 87 34.90 -10.68 -1.48
C GLN A 87 33.73 -11.58 -1.13
N GLU A 88 32.52 -11.02 -0.98
CA GLU A 88 31.31 -11.78 -0.70
C GLU A 88 30.92 -12.68 -1.88
N LEU A 89 31.00 -12.19 -3.11
CA LEU A 89 30.81 -12.98 -4.33
C LEU A 89 31.77 -14.18 -4.42
N LYS A 90 33.06 -13.97 -4.09
CA LYS A 90 34.07 -15.03 -4.07
C LYS A 90 33.75 -16.11 -2.99
N LYS A 91 33.31 -15.73 -1.82
CA LYS A 91 32.90 -16.68 -0.77
C LYS A 91 31.76 -17.58 -1.23
N LEU A 92 30.82 -17.04 -1.99
CA LEU A 92 29.64 -17.76 -2.47
C LEU A 92 29.92 -18.60 -3.73
N GLU A 93 31.08 -18.45 -4.37
CA GLU A 93 31.38 -19.11 -5.67
C GLU A 93 31.31 -20.63 -5.58
N ALA A 94 31.84 -21.20 -4.50
CA ALA A 94 31.87 -22.65 -4.29
C ALA A 94 30.51 -23.27 -3.97
N THR A 95 29.59 -22.50 -3.36
CA THR A 95 28.30 -22.99 -2.87
C THR A 95 27.12 -22.63 -3.77
N THR A 96 27.27 -21.62 -4.63
CA THR A 96 26.20 -21.07 -5.47
C THR A 96 26.71 -20.90 -6.92
N PRO A 97 26.60 -21.94 -7.77
CA PRO A 97 27.10 -21.92 -9.14
C PRO A 97 26.37 -20.90 -10.04
N ASP A 98 25.07 -20.69 -9.85
CA ASP A 98 24.28 -19.72 -10.62
C ASP A 98 24.73 -18.29 -10.31
N LYS A 99 25.13 -17.57 -11.35
CA LYS A 99 25.67 -16.20 -11.21
C LYS A 99 24.64 -15.19 -10.71
N ASN A 100 23.38 -15.33 -11.13
CA ASN A 100 22.33 -14.38 -10.74
C ASN A 100 21.91 -14.63 -9.29
N GLU A 101 21.77 -15.88 -8.89
CA GLU A 101 21.49 -16.25 -7.51
C GLU A 101 22.62 -15.81 -6.59
N ARG A 102 23.87 -16.07 -6.97
CA ARG A 102 25.07 -15.65 -6.25
C ARG A 102 25.11 -14.14 -6.06
N ALA A 103 24.85 -13.37 -7.12
CA ALA A 103 24.78 -11.91 -7.02
C ALA A 103 23.70 -11.44 -6.03
N MET A 104 22.50 -12.01 -6.10
CA MET A 104 21.41 -11.66 -5.17
C MET A 104 21.75 -12.00 -3.73
N LEU A 105 22.38 -13.14 -3.47
CA LEU A 105 22.84 -13.51 -2.12
C LEU A 105 23.93 -12.57 -1.62
N ALA A 106 24.90 -12.21 -2.48
CA ALA A 106 25.95 -11.27 -2.12
C ALA A 106 25.38 -9.89 -1.73
N TYR A 107 24.45 -9.35 -2.51
CA TYR A 107 23.73 -8.11 -2.17
C TYR A 107 22.92 -8.23 -0.87
N GLY A 108 22.38 -9.41 -0.57
CA GLY A 108 21.68 -9.67 0.67
C GLY A 108 22.58 -9.71 1.92
N ASN A 109 23.85 -10.09 1.75
CA ASN A 109 24.81 -10.41 2.82
C ASN A 109 25.88 -9.35 3.05
N VAL A 110 26.32 -8.62 2.00
CA VAL A 110 27.40 -7.65 2.10
C VAL A 110 27.14 -6.58 3.16
N SER A 111 28.19 -6.17 3.87
CA SER A 111 28.10 -5.02 4.78
C SER A 111 27.85 -3.73 3.98
N LEU A 112 26.88 -2.97 4.43
CA LEU A 112 26.42 -1.75 3.76
C LEU A 112 27.00 -0.47 4.35
N THR A 113 27.86 -0.58 5.39
CA THR A 113 28.45 0.57 6.09
C THR A 113 29.14 1.55 5.15
N ASP A 114 29.98 1.03 4.22
CA ASP A 114 30.70 1.88 3.28
C ASP A 114 29.77 2.42 2.16
N PHE A 115 28.73 1.67 1.77
CA PHE A 115 27.71 2.15 0.85
C PHE A 115 26.90 3.31 1.46
N GLU A 116 26.50 3.18 2.71
CA GLU A 116 25.79 4.24 3.44
C GLU A 116 26.66 5.48 3.60
N ALA A 117 27.93 5.31 3.96
CA ALA A 117 28.85 6.43 4.04
C ALA A 117 28.98 7.17 2.69
N ALA A 118 29.05 6.43 1.58
CA ALA A 118 29.05 7.05 0.25
C ALA A 118 27.75 7.80 -0.06
N ASN A 119 26.61 7.24 0.31
CA ASN A 119 25.29 7.86 0.11
C ASN A 119 25.10 9.13 0.96
N GLU A 120 25.60 9.15 2.22
CA GLU A 120 25.61 10.34 3.05
C GLU A 120 26.41 11.48 2.42
N GLU A 121 27.54 11.16 1.81
CA GLU A 121 28.37 12.17 1.12
C GLU A 121 27.66 12.76 -0.10
N LEU A 122 26.90 11.97 -0.88
CA LEU A 122 26.06 12.49 -1.95
C LEU A 122 25.03 13.51 -1.44
N ASN A 123 24.40 13.23 -0.30
CA ASN A 123 23.42 14.15 0.30
C ASN A 123 24.11 15.43 0.78
N LYS A 124 25.28 15.31 1.44
CA LYS A 124 26.08 16.48 1.87
C LYS A 124 26.49 17.37 0.70
N ILE A 125 26.90 16.79 -0.41
CA ILE A 125 27.23 17.57 -1.63
C ILE A 125 26.02 18.37 -2.09
N GLN A 126 24.82 17.74 -2.10
CA GLN A 126 23.60 18.43 -2.49
C GLN A 126 23.26 19.63 -1.59
N GLU A 127 23.59 19.53 -0.31
CA GLU A 127 23.35 20.58 0.71
C GLU A 127 24.43 21.69 0.69
N LEU A 128 25.70 21.29 0.67
CA LEU A 128 26.85 22.17 0.85
C LEU A 128 27.30 22.85 -0.47
N ASP A 129 27.20 22.14 -1.58
CA ASP A 129 27.61 22.63 -2.90
C ASP A 129 26.58 22.28 -3.98
N PRO A 130 25.38 22.88 -3.94
CA PRO A 130 24.33 22.58 -4.90
C PRO A 130 24.70 22.90 -6.36
N LYS A 131 25.65 23.84 -6.57
CA LYS A 131 26.15 24.15 -7.93
C LYS A 131 26.97 23.00 -8.49
N PHE A 132 27.87 22.45 -7.70
CA PHE A 132 28.64 21.27 -8.11
C PHE A 132 27.73 20.10 -8.42
N MET A 133 26.76 19.83 -7.55
CA MET A 133 25.78 18.77 -7.80
C MET A 133 24.94 19.02 -9.06
N GLU A 134 24.54 20.26 -9.35
CA GLU A 134 23.81 20.57 -10.59
C GLU A 134 24.66 20.34 -11.84
N THR A 135 25.96 20.67 -11.80
CA THR A 135 26.92 20.36 -12.88
C THR A 135 27.00 18.83 -13.12
N ILE A 136 27.06 18.04 -12.07
CA ILE A 136 27.07 16.56 -12.17
C ILE A 136 25.77 16.04 -12.81
N LYS A 137 24.62 16.55 -12.40
CA LYS A 137 23.28 16.20 -12.96
C LYS A 137 23.20 16.54 -14.44
N GLU A 138 23.67 17.71 -14.82
CA GLU A 138 23.72 18.11 -16.23
C GLU A 138 24.61 17.17 -17.04
N GLY A 139 25.79 16.82 -16.52
CA GLY A 139 26.67 15.84 -17.15
C GLY A 139 26.02 14.48 -17.33
N LEU A 140 25.28 13.98 -16.33
CA LEU A 140 24.55 12.71 -16.40
C LEU A 140 23.38 12.74 -17.41
N THR A 141 22.75 13.89 -17.61
CA THR A 141 21.54 14.02 -18.46
C THR A 141 21.84 14.47 -19.88
N LYS A 142 22.84 15.33 -20.07
CA LYS A 142 23.20 15.94 -21.38
C LYS A 142 24.46 15.32 -22.01
N GLY A 143 25.23 14.59 -21.22
CA GLY A 143 26.49 13.96 -21.64
C GLY A 143 27.69 14.38 -20.78
N THR A 144 28.52 13.41 -20.43
CA THR A 144 29.66 13.60 -19.52
C THR A 144 30.83 14.38 -20.14
N SER A 145 30.83 14.61 -21.47
CA SER A 145 31.90 15.34 -22.18
C SER A 145 32.08 16.79 -21.72
N MET A 146 31.10 17.35 -21.04
CA MET A 146 31.15 18.71 -20.45
C MET A 146 31.79 18.75 -19.06
N LEU A 147 32.08 17.59 -18.47
CA LEU A 147 32.68 17.46 -17.14
C LEU A 147 34.18 17.30 -17.24
N GLY A 148 34.90 17.76 -16.22
CA GLY A 148 36.32 17.37 -16.03
C GLY A 148 36.45 15.89 -15.68
N GLU A 149 37.67 15.31 -15.89
CA GLU A 149 37.89 13.87 -15.70
C GLU A 149 37.43 13.34 -14.33
N ASP A 150 37.77 14.03 -13.25
CA ASP A 150 37.38 13.61 -11.91
C ASP A 150 35.86 13.73 -11.64
N ASP A 151 35.24 14.76 -12.22
CA ASP A 151 33.81 14.97 -12.11
C ASP A 151 33.05 13.90 -12.92
N VAL A 152 33.59 13.45 -14.07
CA VAL A 152 33.08 12.28 -14.80
C VAL A 152 33.13 11.03 -13.94
N LYS A 153 34.28 10.76 -13.28
CA LYS A 153 34.41 9.59 -12.40
C LYS A 153 33.40 9.64 -11.24
N PHE A 154 33.22 10.79 -10.66
CA PHE A 154 32.20 10.95 -9.59
C PHE A 154 30.76 10.75 -10.12
N ALA A 155 30.43 11.32 -11.27
CA ALA A 155 29.13 11.16 -11.91
C ALA A 155 28.81 9.67 -12.19
N LEU A 156 29.78 8.94 -12.73
CA LEU A 156 29.65 7.50 -12.96
C LEU A 156 29.48 6.71 -11.67
N VAL A 157 30.21 7.05 -10.60
CA VAL A 157 30.03 6.43 -9.28
C VAL A 157 28.62 6.71 -8.74
N ALA A 158 28.12 7.94 -8.82
CA ALA A 158 26.75 8.27 -8.38
C ALA A 158 25.70 7.47 -9.18
N GLN A 159 25.90 7.30 -10.49
CA GLN A 159 25.04 6.46 -11.33
C GLN A 159 25.09 4.98 -10.90
N GLN A 160 26.30 4.45 -10.67
CA GLN A 160 26.46 3.08 -10.20
C GLN A 160 25.85 2.85 -8.85
N MET A 161 26.02 3.77 -7.89
CA MET A 161 25.40 3.70 -6.56
C MET A 161 23.89 3.63 -6.65
N LYS A 162 23.27 4.38 -7.56
CA LYS A 162 21.82 4.29 -7.80
C LYS A 162 21.42 2.89 -8.27
N MET A 163 22.15 2.28 -9.21
CA MET A 163 21.89 0.92 -9.69
C MET A 163 22.09 -0.11 -8.57
N GLU A 164 23.18 0.00 -7.84
CA GLU A 164 23.52 -0.88 -6.71
C GLU A 164 22.48 -0.79 -5.59
N SER A 165 21.97 0.41 -5.29
CA SER A 165 20.88 0.57 -4.32
C SER A 165 19.65 -0.27 -4.69
N GLY A 166 19.28 -0.32 -5.98
CA GLY A 166 18.22 -1.18 -6.49
C GLY A 166 18.51 -2.67 -6.36
N ASN A 167 19.77 -3.07 -6.63
CA ASN A 167 20.22 -4.45 -6.46
C ASN A 167 20.21 -4.88 -4.99
N ILE A 168 20.69 -4.02 -4.10
CA ILE A 168 20.63 -4.23 -2.64
C ILE A 168 19.18 -4.40 -2.20
N ALA A 169 18.28 -3.51 -2.62
CA ALA A 169 16.85 -3.59 -2.30
C ALA A 169 16.27 -4.94 -2.71
N SER A 170 16.55 -5.38 -3.94
CA SER A 170 16.08 -6.65 -4.49
C SER A 170 16.68 -7.86 -3.76
N GLY A 171 17.96 -7.82 -3.44
CA GLY A 171 18.66 -8.86 -2.66
C GLY A 171 18.09 -8.97 -1.24
N LYS A 172 17.91 -7.86 -0.55
CA LYS A 172 17.28 -7.81 0.79
C LYS A 172 15.84 -8.32 0.75
N TYR A 173 15.07 -7.95 -0.28
CA TYR A 173 13.70 -8.44 -0.46
C TYR A 173 13.64 -9.97 -0.65
N LYS A 174 14.51 -10.53 -1.52
CA LYS A 174 14.65 -11.98 -1.70
C LYS A 174 15.07 -12.69 -0.41
N ALA A 175 15.98 -12.10 0.35
CA ALA A 175 16.42 -12.59 1.66
C ALA A 175 15.35 -12.41 2.77
N LYS A 176 14.14 -11.92 2.43
CA LYS A 176 13.04 -11.62 3.36
C LYS A 176 13.39 -10.55 4.42
N LYS A 177 14.45 -9.78 4.22
CA LYS A 177 14.84 -8.63 5.04
C LYS A 177 14.05 -7.40 4.56
N TYR A 178 12.72 -7.47 4.69
CA TYR A 178 11.80 -6.50 4.08
C TYR A 178 11.96 -5.07 4.60
N ASP A 179 12.35 -4.91 5.85
CA ASP A 179 12.56 -3.60 6.46
C ASP A 179 13.77 -2.87 5.85
N GLU A 180 14.87 -3.59 5.64
CA GLU A 180 16.05 -3.09 4.95
C GLU A 180 15.74 -2.86 3.45
N ALA A 181 15.01 -3.78 2.81
CA ALA A 181 14.60 -3.62 1.42
C ALA A 181 13.79 -2.34 1.20
N ALA A 182 12.90 -2.00 2.14
CA ALA A 182 12.11 -0.78 2.08
C ALA A 182 12.99 0.47 2.03
N ASP A 183 14.02 0.54 2.87
CA ASP A 183 14.96 1.67 2.91
C ASP A 183 15.71 1.82 1.58
N TYR A 184 16.18 0.71 1.01
CA TYR A 184 16.96 0.76 -0.23
C TYR A 184 16.10 1.02 -1.47
N PHE A 185 14.87 0.52 -1.55
CA PHE A 185 13.93 0.95 -2.58
C PHE A 185 13.63 2.45 -2.48
N TYR A 186 13.42 2.97 -1.26
CA TYR A 186 13.21 4.40 -1.08
C TYR A 186 14.45 5.21 -1.52
N LYS A 187 15.67 4.80 -1.13
CA LYS A 187 16.93 5.43 -1.54
C LYS A 187 17.09 5.43 -3.05
N THR A 188 16.78 4.31 -3.73
CA THR A 188 16.85 4.21 -5.19
C THR A 188 15.91 5.23 -5.86
N GLY A 189 14.67 5.32 -5.42
CA GLY A 189 13.70 6.30 -5.92
C GLY A 189 14.15 7.74 -5.68
N PHE A 190 14.72 8.01 -4.49
CA PHE A 190 15.28 9.32 -4.14
C PHE A 190 16.46 9.68 -5.02
N MET A 191 17.42 8.75 -5.23
CA MET A 191 18.58 8.96 -6.12
C MET A 191 18.16 9.22 -7.57
N ASN A 192 17.15 8.52 -8.10
CA ASN A 192 16.59 8.80 -9.42
C ASN A 192 16.04 10.21 -9.51
N THR A 193 15.28 10.64 -8.50
CA THR A 193 14.73 11.99 -8.46
C THR A 193 15.85 13.03 -8.34
N MET A 194 16.84 12.77 -7.50
CA MET A 194 17.96 13.67 -7.25
C MET A 194 18.87 13.82 -8.48
N LEU A 195 19.25 12.70 -9.10
CA LEU A 195 20.26 12.70 -10.19
C LEU A 195 19.66 13.03 -11.57
N TYR A 196 18.43 12.58 -11.84
CA TYR A 196 17.83 12.66 -13.17
C TYR A 196 16.55 13.50 -13.24
N LYS A 197 16.11 14.09 -12.13
CA LYS A 197 14.83 14.82 -12.02
C LYS A 197 13.61 13.97 -12.42
N VAL A 198 13.74 12.64 -12.35
CA VAL A 198 12.70 11.67 -12.69
C VAL A 198 11.96 11.24 -11.43
N LYS A 199 10.64 11.33 -11.46
CA LYS A 199 9.78 10.81 -10.38
C LYS A 199 9.70 9.29 -10.49
N ASP A 200 10.49 8.58 -9.68
CA ASP A 200 10.54 7.12 -9.67
C ASP A 200 9.43 6.52 -8.78
N THR A 201 8.21 6.55 -9.28
CA THR A 201 7.05 6.03 -8.56
C THR A 201 7.16 4.54 -8.25
N SER A 202 7.84 3.77 -9.10
CA SER A 202 7.99 2.31 -8.94
C SER A 202 8.82 1.95 -7.71
N ASN A 203 9.98 2.57 -7.52
CA ASN A 203 10.82 2.29 -6.36
C ASN A 203 10.19 2.83 -5.05
N PHE A 204 9.55 3.98 -5.08
CA PHE A 204 8.80 4.46 -3.91
C PHE A 204 7.63 3.54 -3.55
N TYR A 205 6.89 3.03 -4.54
CA TYR A 205 5.86 2.02 -4.32
C TYR A 205 6.43 0.74 -3.69
N ASN A 206 7.53 0.21 -4.24
CA ASN A 206 8.20 -0.98 -3.72
C ASN A 206 8.70 -0.77 -2.28
N ALA A 207 9.14 0.44 -1.93
CA ALA A 207 9.48 0.80 -0.54
C ALA A 207 8.27 0.66 0.39
N CYS A 208 7.12 1.21 0.01
CA CYS A 208 5.89 1.09 0.80
C CYS A 208 5.42 -0.37 0.93
N VAL A 209 5.47 -1.14 -0.16
CA VAL A 209 5.11 -2.58 -0.16
C VAL A 209 6.05 -3.38 0.74
N SER A 210 7.35 -3.10 0.68
CA SER A 210 8.35 -3.77 1.54
C SER A 210 8.14 -3.43 3.01
N ALA A 211 7.89 -2.17 3.35
CA ALA A 211 7.55 -1.73 4.71
C ALA A 211 6.27 -2.41 5.23
N ALA A 212 5.26 -2.59 4.36
CA ALA A 212 4.03 -3.31 4.69
C ALA A 212 4.31 -4.80 5.00
N LYS A 213 5.15 -5.46 4.18
CA LYS A 213 5.59 -6.84 4.44
C LYS A 213 6.40 -6.99 5.72
N ALA A 214 7.20 -5.99 6.06
CA ALA A 214 7.93 -5.91 7.33
C ALA A 214 7.00 -5.62 8.52
N LYS A 215 5.73 -5.25 8.28
CA LYS A 215 4.78 -4.75 9.28
C LYS A 215 5.30 -3.53 10.03
N ASN A 216 6.14 -2.72 9.39
CA ASN A 216 6.70 -1.51 9.97
C ASN A 216 5.80 -0.31 9.69
N ASN A 217 4.78 -0.13 10.54
CA ASN A 217 3.80 0.94 10.39
C ASN A 217 4.43 2.35 10.41
N ALA A 218 5.55 2.54 11.10
CA ALA A 218 6.25 3.83 11.12
C ALA A 218 6.80 4.17 9.74
N LYS A 219 7.51 3.25 9.09
CA LYS A 219 8.02 3.43 7.71
C LYS A 219 6.91 3.56 6.68
N ILE A 220 5.82 2.79 6.83
CA ILE A 220 4.65 2.94 5.96
C ILE A 220 4.15 4.38 6.00
N LEU A 221 3.94 4.93 7.19
CA LEU A 221 3.46 6.31 7.36
C LEU A 221 4.45 7.33 6.83
N GLU A 222 5.75 7.16 7.14
CA GLU A 222 6.82 8.05 6.71
C GLU A 222 6.93 8.11 5.17
N TYR A 223 7.07 6.96 4.51
CA TYR A 223 7.30 6.92 3.07
C TYR A 223 6.07 7.37 2.28
N ASN A 224 4.87 6.95 2.69
CA ASN A 224 3.65 7.43 2.04
C ASN A 224 3.47 8.95 2.22
N LYS A 225 3.78 9.49 3.42
CA LYS A 225 3.77 10.94 3.63
C LYS A 225 4.74 11.66 2.71
N LYS A 226 5.98 11.18 2.57
CA LYS A 226 6.99 11.76 1.66
C LYS A 226 6.52 11.74 0.20
N MET A 227 5.84 10.66 -0.23
CA MET A 227 5.25 10.60 -1.59
C MET A 227 4.14 11.62 -1.78
N ILE A 228 3.28 11.81 -0.77
CA ILE A 228 2.20 12.80 -0.81
C ILE A 228 2.77 14.21 -0.87
N ASP A 229 3.72 14.54 0.00
CA ASP A 229 4.38 15.85 0.06
C ASP A 229 5.13 16.15 -1.26
N GLY A 230 5.75 15.12 -1.87
CA GLY A 230 6.42 15.19 -3.17
C GLY A 230 5.49 15.22 -4.39
N LYS A 231 4.18 15.22 -4.20
CA LYS A 231 3.15 15.19 -5.28
C LYS A 231 3.32 14.01 -6.26
N ILE A 232 3.71 12.85 -5.73
CA ILE A 232 3.86 11.58 -6.46
C ILE A 232 2.95 10.49 -5.91
N ALA A 233 2.00 10.85 -5.05
CA ALA A 233 1.07 9.92 -4.44
C ALA A 233 0.07 9.34 -5.44
N SER A 234 -0.36 8.12 -5.15
CA SER A 234 -1.48 7.41 -5.76
C SER A 234 -2.54 7.08 -4.69
N PRO A 235 -3.72 6.59 -5.04
CA PRO A 235 -4.70 6.11 -4.08
C PRO A 235 -4.12 5.13 -3.06
N TYR A 236 -3.27 4.21 -3.51
CA TYR A 236 -2.59 3.22 -2.65
C TYR A 236 -1.89 3.84 -1.43
N ASN A 237 -1.30 5.03 -1.57
CA ASN A 237 -0.59 5.67 -0.47
C ASN A 237 -1.52 6.00 0.70
N TYR A 238 -2.72 6.47 0.40
CA TYR A 238 -3.74 6.79 1.41
C TYR A 238 -4.37 5.54 2.01
N GLU A 239 -4.62 4.49 1.21
CA GLU A 239 -5.09 3.19 1.68
C GLU A 239 -4.06 2.51 2.60
N SER A 240 -2.78 2.59 2.23
CA SER A 240 -1.67 2.07 3.02
C SER A 240 -1.53 2.80 4.36
N MET A 241 -1.66 4.14 4.37
CA MET A 241 -1.68 4.94 5.60
C MET A 241 -2.91 4.64 6.46
N PHE A 242 -4.08 4.47 5.86
CA PHE A 242 -5.27 4.03 6.57
C PHE A 242 -5.02 2.71 7.30
N SER A 243 -4.53 1.69 6.59
CA SER A 243 -4.25 0.36 7.13
C SER A 243 -3.21 0.40 8.26
N ALA A 244 -2.14 1.19 8.09
CA ALA A 244 -1.10 1.36 9.10
C ALA A 244 -1.62 2.04 10.37
N ASN A 245 -2.49 3.06 10.24
CA ASN A 245 -3.09 3.73 11.38
C ASN A 245 -4.10 2.83 12.11
N ILE A 246 -4.89 2.02 11.38
CA ILE A 246 -5.75 0.98 12.00
C ILE A 246 -4.90 -0.01 12.80
N ALA A 247 -3.79 -0.49 12.24
CA ALA A 247 -2.89 -1.43 12.92
C ALA A 247 -2.23 -0.82 14.19
N LYS A 248 -2.08 0.50 14.23
CA LYS A 248 -1.61 1.24 15.42
C LYS A 248 -2.73 1.56 16.43
N GLY A 249 -3.99 1.25 16.12
CA GLY A 249 -5.14 1.61 16.94
C GLY A 249 -5.59 3.08 16.80
N ASP A 250 -5.01 3.85 15.90
CA ASP A 250 -5.37 5.25 15.65
C ASP A 250 -6.46 5.37 14.58
N SER A 251 -7.69 5.11 15.00
CA SER A 251 -8.85 5.18 14.10
C SER A 251 -9.13 6.61 13.59
N ALA A 252 -8.70 7.65 14.31
CA ALA A 252 -8.89 9.03 13.87
C ALA A 252 -7.95 9.36 12.70
N ALA A 253 -6.65 9.06 12.85
CA ALA A 253 -5.68 9.23 11.77
C ALA A 253 -5.97 8.34 10.56
N ALA A 254 -6.51 7.14 10.78
CA ALA A 254 -6.95 6.27 9.68
C ALA A 254 -8.04 6.92 8.84
N LEU A 255 -9.12 7.42 9.46
CA LEU A 255 -10.19 8.12 8.75
C LEU A 255 -9.72 9.38 8.05
N GLU A 256 -8.82 10.14 8.68
CA GLU A 256 -8.23 11.33 8.07
C GLU A 256 -7.42 10.97 6.81
N SER A 257 -6.72 9.82 6.83
CA SER A 257 -6.03 9.31 5.64
C SER A 257 -7.00 9.03 4.50
N LEU A 258 -8.11 8.35 4.75
CA LEU A 258 -9.17 8.13 3.75
C LEU A 258 -9.77 9.44 3.24
N ARG A 259 -10.09 10.38 4.14
CA ARG A 259 -10.66 11.67 3.78
C ARG A 259 -9.74 12.45 2.84
N LYS A 260 -8.44 12.51 3.14
CA LYS A 260 -7.44 13.14 2.28
C LYS A 260 -7.30 12.42 0.94
N GLY A 261 -7.31 11.10 0.96
CA GLY A 261 -7.28 10.27 -0.25
C GLY A 261 -8.49 10.54 -1.15
N ARG A 262 -9.69 10.58 -0.58
CA ARG A 262 -10.94 10.91 -1.29
C ARG A 262 -10.91 12.32 -1.88
N ALA A 263 -10.35 13.30 -1.16
CA ALA A 263 -10.21 14.66 -1.68
C ALA A 263 -9.21 14.72 -2.84
N ALA A 264 -8.09 13.99 -2.77
CA ALA A 264 -7.07 13.95 -3.82
C ALA A 264 -7.49 13.10 -5.04
N PHE A 265 -8.21 12.01 -4.81
CA PHE A 265 -8.65 11.03 -5.81
C PHE A 265 -10.16 10.75 -5.69
N PRO A 266 -11.02 11.71 -6.01
CA PRO A 266 -12.48 11.61 -5.79
C PRO A 266 -13.14 10.49 -6.61
N ASN A 267 -12.47 10.02 -7.66
CA ASN A 267 -12.97 8.99 -8.57
C ASN A 267 -12.44 7.58 -8.26
N ASP A 268 -11.56 7.45 -7.27
CA ASP A 268 -10.99 6.15 -6.92
C ASP A 268 -12.01 5.29 -6.16
N MET A 269 -12.26 4.08 -6.72
CA MET A 269 -13.27 3.16 -6.20
C MET A 269 -12.77 2.39 -4.97
N GLY A 270 -11.47 2.16 -4.84
CA GLY A 270 -10.88 1.52 -3.67
C GLY A 270 -11.07 2.36 -2.42
N LEU A 271 -10.68 3.63 -2.49
CA LEU A 271 -10.89 4.59 -1.40
C LEU A 271 -12.36 4.78 -1.04
N LEU A 272 -13.24 4.87 -2.05
CA LEU A 272 -14.67 5.00 -1.85
C LEU A 272 -15.25 3.78 -1.12
N THR A 273 -14.84 2.58 -1.54
CA THR A 273 -15.28 1.32 -0.91
C THR A 273 -14.77 1.21 0.53
N GLN A 274 -13.53 1.57 0.80
CA GLN A 274 -12.99 1.55 2.15
C GLN A 274 -13.72 2.54 3.07
N GLU A 275 -13.99 3.75 2.60
CA GLU A 275 -14.75 4.75 3.35
C GLU A 275 -16.18 4.26 3.64
N THR A 276 -16.85 3.68 2.65
CA THR A 276 -18.17 3.08 2.80
C THR A 276 -18.17 1.98 3.87
N ASN A 277 -17.18 1.07 3.84
CA ASN A 277 -17.04 0.02 4.85
C ASN A 277 -16.82 0.59 6.26
N GLN A 278 -16.07 1.69 6.39
CA GLN A 278 -15.89 2.37 7.69
C GLN A 278 -17.18 3.00 8.20
N PHE A 279 -18.01 3.58 7.33
CA PHE A 279 -19.31 4.10 7.71
C PHE A 279 -20.24 2.98 8.18
N LEU A 280 -20.28 1.84 7.46
CA LEU A 280 -21.07 0.67 7.86
C LEU A 280 -20.62 0.11 9.21
N ALA A 281 -19.31 -0.05 9.43
CA ALA A 281 -18.77 -0.54 10.69
C ALA A 281 -19.11 0.37 11.91
N LYS A 282 -19.27 1.68 11.66
CA LYS A 282 -19.65 2.68 12.68
C LYS A 282 -21.15 2.89 12.80
N GLY A 283 -21.98 2.13 12.08
CA GLY A 283 -23.42 2.32 12.04
C GLY A 283 -23.88 3.61 11.36
N LYS A 284 -23.02 4.22 10.53
CA LYS A 284 -23.31 5.43 9.75
C LYS A 284 -23.85 5.05 8.37
N GLN A 285 -25.04 4.44 8.37
CA GLN A 285 -25.63 3.87 7.16
C GLN A 285 -26.00 4.94 6.13
N GLN A 286 -26.41 6.14 6.55
CA GLN A 286 -26.76 7.21 5.60
C GLN A 286 -25.53 7.69 4.82
N GLU A 287 -24.41 7.87 5.50
CA GLU A 287 -23.14 8.23 4.87
C GLU A 287 -22.67 7.12 3.91
N ALA A 288 -22.85 5.85 4.30
CA ALA A 288 -22.57 4.72 3.42
C ALA A 288 -23.44 4.72 2.17
N LEU A 289 -24.75 4.97 2.29
CA LEU A 289 -25.67 5.09 1.15
C LEU A 289 -25.28 6.25 0.23
N ASN A 290 -24.90 7.40 0.78
CA ASN A 290 -24.45 8.54 -0.02
C ASN A 290 -23.21 8.17 -0.88
N ASN A 291 -22.26 7.44 -0.29
CA ASN A 291 -21.09 6.95 -1.02
C ASN A 291 -21.48 5.92 -2.10
N LEU A 292 -22.38 4.98 -1.78
CA LEU A 292 -22.87 3.97 -2.72
C LEU A 292 -23.62 4.60 -3.90
N LYS A 293 -24.39 5.67 -3.64
CA LYS A 293 -25.06 6.45 -4.69
C LYS A 293 -24.02 7.04 -5.65
N VAL A 294 -23.00 7.73 -5.12
CA VAL A 294 -21.90 8.28 -5.94
C VAL A 294 -21.18 7.16 -6.70
N ALA A 295 -20.95 6.00 -6.08
CA ALA A 295 -20.33 4.86 -6.73
C ALA A 295 -21.17 4.33 -7.90
N SER A 296 -22.48 4.16 -7.71
CA SER A 296 -23.40 3.65 -8.74
C SER A 296 -23.63 4.65 -9.88
N GLU A 297 -23.51 5.95 -9.63
CA GLU A 297 -23.54 6.97 -10.70
C GLU A 297 -22.29 6.90 -11.60
N LYS A 298 -21.13 6.51 -11.04
CA LYS A 298 -19.86 6.38 -11.77
C LYS A 298 -19.72 5.04 -12.49
N ASP A 299 -20.17 3.97 -11.85
CA ASP A 299 -20.19 2.63 -12.41
C ASP A 299 -21.59 2.00 -12.22
N PRO A 300 -22.56 2.35 -13.10
CA PRO A 300 -23.93 1.86 -13.00
C PRO A 300 -24.08 0.37 -13.33
N THR A 301 -23.01 -0.28 -13.78
CA THR A 301 -22.99 -1.72 -14.10
C THR A 301 -22.53 -2.60 -12.94
N ASN A 302 -22.05 -2.00 -11.86
CA ASN A 302 -21.53 -2.71 -10.71
C ASN A 302 -22.67 -3.12 -9.75
N ALA A 303 -23.14 -4.34 -9.90
CA ALA A 303 -24.22 -4.91 -9.10
C ALA A 303 -23.96 -4.93 -7.59
N LEU A 304 -22.68 -4.90 -7.15
CA LEU A 304 -22.31 -4.90 -5.73
C LEU A 304 -22.86 -3.66 -5.00
N PHE A 305 -22.82 -2.49 -5.63
CA PHE A 305 -23.30 -1.26 -5.00
C PHE A 305 -24.80 -1.32 -4.71
N PHE A 306 -25.56 -1.89 -5.63
CA PHE A 306 -26.99 -2.09 -5.46
C PHE A 306 -27.31 -3.16 -4.43
N LEU A 307 -26.58 -4.30 -4.41
CA LEU A 307 -26.73 -5.32 -3.39
C LEU A 307 -26.49 -4.74 -1.97
N VAL A 308 -25.38 -3.99 -1.80
CA VAL A 308 -25.06 -3.40 -0.49
C VAL A 308 -26.08 -2.34 -0.08
N SER A 309 -26.55 -1.51 -1.02
CA SER A 309 -27.63 -0.53 -0.75
C SER A 309 -28.92 -1.24 -0.35
N GLY A 310 -29.29 -2.31 -1.04
CA GLY A 310 -30.42 -3.15 -0.69
C GLY A 310 -30.32 -3.70 0.73
N ASN A 311 -29.17 -4.24 1.11
CA ASN A 311 -28.91 -4.74 2.47
C ASN A 311 -29.05 -3.65 3.54
N ILE A 312 -28.59 -2.43 3.28
CA ILE A 312 -28.72 -1.32 4.22
C ILE A 312 -30.20 -0.97 4.42
N TYR A 313 -30.96 -0.80 3.33
CA TYR A 313 -32.37 -0.48 3.42
C TYR A 313 -33.19 -1.59 4.05
N ASP A 314 -32.91 -2.87 3.74
CA ASP A 314 -33.57 -4.03 4.35
C ASP A 314 -33.30 -4.11 5.86
N ASN A 315 -32.07 -3.89 6.29
CA ASN A 315 -31.73 -3.83 7.71
C ASN A 315 -32.43 -2.65 8.43
N TRP A 316 -32.59 -1.52 7.78
CA TRP A 316 -33.35 -0.41 8.35
C TRP A 316 -34.86 -0.68 8.43
N ALA A 317 -35.41 -1.34 7.40
CA ALA A 317 -36.81 -1.77 7.42
C ALA A 317 -37.09 -2.83 8.50
N ASN A 318 -36.04 -3.63 8.83
CA ASN A 318 -36.14 -4.76 9.74
C ASN A 318 -35.14 -4.64 10.92
N PRO A 319 -35.29 -3.60 11.77
CA PRO A 319 -34.36 -3.40 12.87
C PRO A 319 -34.44 -4.56 13.87
N LYS A 320 -33.31 -4.91 14.46
CA LYS A 320 -33.21 -5.90 15.54
C LYS A 320 -32.79 -5.24 16.83
N ASP A 321 -33.37 -5.69 17.93
CA ASP A 321 -32.91 -5.31 19.26
C ASP A 321 -31.47 -5.77 19.46
N LYS A 322 -30.60 -4.85 19.83
CA LYS A 322 -29.13 -5.10 19.91
C LYS A 322 -28.75 -6.06 21.04
N THR A 323 -29.59 -6.18 22.06
CA THR A 323 -29.32 -7.00 23.24
C THR A 323 -29.87 -8.42 23.06
N THR A 324 -31.07 -8.56 22.52
CA THR A 324 -31.75 -9.84 22.40
C THR A 324 -31.65 -10.46 21.01
N GLY A 325 -31.26 -9.67 20.01
CA GLY A 325 -31.26 -10.09 18.60
C GLY A 325 -32.62 -10.31 17.98
N LYS A 326 -33.71 -10.06 18.74
CA LYS A 326 -35.09 -10.21 18.28
C LYS A 326 -35.50 -9.05 17.38
N ASP A 327 -36.46 -9.31 16.51
CA ASP A 327 -37.01 -8.27 15.63
C ASP A 327 -37.69 -7.17 16.51
N SER A 328 -37.37 -5.92 16.16
CA SER A 328 -38.02 -4.74 16.75
C SER A 328 -39.24 -4.32 15.92
N ASP A 329 -40.01 -3.35 16.43
CA ASP A 329 -41.11 -2.78 15.68
C ASP A 329 -40.65 -2.16 14.37
N LYS A 330 -41.52 -2.24 13.35
CA LYS A 330 -41.23 -1.63 12.03
C LYS A 330 -41.19 -0.11 12.16
N PRO A 331 -40.22 0.56 11.54
CA PRO A 331 -40.12 2.02 11.58
C PRO A 331 -41.30 2.68 10.83
N ALA A 332 -41.59 3.94 11.17
CA ALA A 332 -42.69 4.68 10.56
C ALA A 332 -42.64 4.79 9.03
N ASN A 333 -41.40 4.82 8.47
CA ASN A 333 -41.14 4.86 7.03
C ASN A 333 -40.81 3.46 6.43
N PHE A 334 -41.34 2.39 7.05
CA PHE A 334 -41.09 1.01 6.61
C PHE A 334 -41.34 0.80 5.11
N ASP A 335 -42.47 1.29 4.59
CA ASP A 335 -42.87 1.06 3.19
C ASP A 335 -41.85 1.68 2.20
N GLU A 336 -41.34 2.85 2.52
CA GLU A 336 -40.28 3.51 1.74
C GLU A 336 -38.97 2.69 1.79
N LEU A 337 -38.54 2.30 2.97
CA LEU A 337 -37.32 1.51 3.16
C LEU A 337 -37.41 0.15 2.45
N PHE A 338 -38.54 -0.52 2.58
CA PHE A 338 -38.82 -1.80 1.92
C PHE A 338 -38.76 -1.66 0.41
N LYS A 339 -39.41 -0.64 -0.16
CA LYS A 339 -39.39 -0.37 -1.60
C LYS A 339 -37.97 -0.06 -2.10
N ASN A 340 -37.19 0.71 -1.34
CA ASN A 340 -35.81 1.00 -1.68
C ASN A 340 -34.93 -0.27 -1.66
N ALA A 341 -35.13 -1.16 -0.68
CA ALA A 341 -34.44 -2.45 -0.64
C ALA A 341 -34.82 -3.31 -1.88
N GLU A 342 -36.13 -3.43 -2.14
CA GLU A 342 -36.68 -4.16 -3.32
C GLU A 342 -36.05 -3.66 -4.62
N THR A 343 -36.08 -2.36 -4.86
CA THR A 343 -35.55 -1.71 -6.07
C THR A 343 -34.06 -1.99 -6.23
N ASN A 344 -33.27 -1.89 -5.17
CA ASN A 344 -31.84 -2.10 -5.23
C ASN A 344 -31.49 -3.58 -5.46
N TYR A 345 -32.14 -4.53 -4.77
CA TYR A 345 -31.94 -5.96 -5.04
C TYR A 345 -32.35 -6.35 -6.47
N ALA A 346 -33.49 -5.85 -6.94
CA ALA A 346 -33.94 -6.09 -8.31
C ALA A 346 -32.92 -5.56 -9.35
N LYS A 347 -32.38 -4.36 -9.09
CA LYS A 347 -31.34 -3.79 -9.99
C LYS A 347 -30.05 -4.62 -9.98
N ALA A 348 -29.60 -5.10 -8.82
CA ALA A 348 -28.45 -5.99 -8.73
C ALA A 348 -28.65 -7.29 -9.53
N ILE A 349 -29.86 -7.85 -9.53
CA ILE A 349 -30.22 -9.05 -10.29
C ILE A 349 -30.30 -8.73 -11.81
N GLU A 350 -30.95 -7.62 -12.18
CA GLU A 350 -31.09 -7.16 -13.58
C GLU A 350 -29.73 -7.03 -14.28
N LEU A 351 -28.71 -6.57 -13.57
CA LEU A 351 -27.35 -6.41 -14.09
C LEU A 351 -26.64 -7.73 -14.41
N LYS A 352 -27.21 -8.87 -14.04
CA LYS A 352 -26.69 -10.22 -14.33
C LYS A 352 -25.18 -10.35 -14.03
N PRO A 353 -24.72 -10.10 -12.83
CA PRO A 353 -23.30 -10.10 -12.51
C PRO A 353 -22.69 -11.48 -12.82
N THR A 354 -21.49 -11.47 -13.40
CA THR A 354 -20.72 -12.69 -13.66
C THR A 354 -20.23 -13.37 -12.38
N ASN A 355 -20.13 -12.62 -11.30
CA ASN A 355 -19.86 -13.16 -9.98
C ASN A 355 -21.10 -13.89 -9.46
N THR A 356 -21.04 -15.22 -9.45
CA THR A 356 -22.15 -16.10 -9.04
C THR A 356 -22.55 -15.91 -7.59
N GLU A 357 -21.61 -15.59 -6.71
CA GLU A 357 -21.89 -15.28 -5.29
C GLU A 357 -22.74 -14.02 -5.13
N LEU A 358 -22.42 -12.98 -5.89
CA LEU A 358 -23.16 -11.73 -5.86
C LEU A 358 -24.58 -11.92 -6.42
N LEU A 359 -24.74 -12.67 -7.52
CA LEU A 359 -26.04 -13.01 -8.08
C LEU A 359 -26.87 -13.82 -7.08
N TYR A 360 -26.28 -14.87 -6.50
CA TYR A 360 -26.95 -15.68 -5.47
C TYR A 360 -27.41 -14.82 -4.30
N ASN A 361 -26.53 -13.99 -3.73
CA ASN A 361 -26.88 -13.15 -2.58
C ASN A 361 -27.98 -12.15 -2.90
N SER A 362 -28.00 -11.58 -4.11
CA SER A 362 -29.06 -10.66 -4.54
C SER A 362 -30.42 -11.35 -4.64
N LEU A 363 -30.45 -12.54 -5.26
CA LEU A 363 -31.67 -13.35 -5.40
C LEU A 363 -32.17 -13.85 -4.03
N PHE A 364 -31.25 -14.40 -3.21
CA PHE A 364 -31.58 -14.92 -1.90
C PHE A 364 -32.12 -13.83 -0.96
N ASN A 365 -31.45 -12.67 -0.91
CA ASN A 365 -31.87 -11.59 -0.01
C ASN A 365 -33.22 -11.00 -0.43
N LEU A 366 -33.50 -10.83 -1.72
CA LEU A 366 -34.80 -10.37 -2.19
C LEU A 366 -35.89 -11.39 -1.84
N GLY A 367 -35.64 -12.69 -2.10
CA GLY A 367 -36.58 -13.75 -1.72
C GLY A 367 -36.81 -13.85 -0.21
N ALA A 368 -35.74 -13.74 0.59
CA ALA A 368 -35.82 -13.75 2.05
C ALA A 368 -36.55 -12.53 2.59
N MET A 369 -36.33 -11.35 2.02
CA MET A 369 -37.05 -10.12 2.39
C MET A 369 -38.57 -10.28 2.20
N TYR A 370 -39.02 -10.80 1.06
CA TYR A 370 -40.44 -11.07 0.84
C TYR A 370 -40.96 -12.15 1.76
N ASN A 371 -40.27 -13.26 1.99
CA ASN A 371 -40.66 -14.31 2.92
C ASN A 371 -40.82 -13.76 4.35
N ASN A 372 -39.89 -12.93 4.82
CA ASN A 372 -39.90 -12.36 6.14
C ASN A 372 -41.08 -11.39 6.31
N TYR A 373 -41.38 -10.57 5.31
CA TYR A 373 -42.51 -9.65 5.36
C TYR A 373 -43.85 -10.41 5.29
N GLY A 374 -43.97 -11.45 4.48
CA GLY A 374 -45.10 -12.36 4.48
C GLY A 374 -45.33 -12.97 5.86
N GLY A 375 -44.27 -13.45 6.53
CA GLY A 375 -44.33 -13.98 7.89
C GLY A 375 -44.76 -12.94 8.93
N PHE A 376 -44.26 -11.71 8.81
CA PHE A 376 -44.69 -10.62 9.66
C PHE A 376 -46.21 -10.34 9.54
N LEU A 377 -46.75 -10.29 8.31
CA LEU A 377 -48.18 -10.09 8.07
C LEU A 377 -49.02 -11.24 8.61
N GLN A 378 -48.55 -12.48 8.45
CA GLN A 378 -49.22 -13.68 8.99
C GLN A 378 -49.27 -13.64 10.51
N ASN A 379 -48.16 -13.31 11.17
CA ASN A 379 -48.12 -13.18 12.64
C ASN A 379 -49.04 -12.06 13.12
N LYS A 380 -49.08 -10.94 12.40
CA LYS A 380 -50.01 -9.83 12.69
C LYS A 380 -51.45 -10.25 12.56
N ALA A 381 -51.84 -11.03 11.54
CA ALA A 381 -53.17 -11.56 11.39
C ALA A 381 -53.55 -12.52 12.53
N SER A 382 -52.63 -13.41 12.92
CA SER A 382 -52.84 -14.39 13.97
C SER A 382 -52.94 -13.76 15.39
N GLY A 383 -52.39 -12.57 15.60
CA GLY A 383 -52.42 -11.84 16.86
C GLY A 383 -53.65 -10.91 17.05
N LEU A 384 -54.55 -10.84 16.07
CA LEU A 384 -55.72 -10.01 16.12
C LEU A 384 -56.79 -10.56 17.11
N THR A 385 -57.52 -9.69 17.76
CA THR A 385 -58.74 -10.07 18.46
C THR A 385 -59.83 -10.53 17.50
N ILE A 386 -60.85 -11.27 17.95
CA ILE A 386 -61.94 -11.79 17.11
C ILE A 386 -62.62 -10.66 16.31
N ALA A 387 -62.85 -9.51 16.92
CA ALA A 387 -63.47 -8.37 16.28
C ALA A 387 -62.59 -7.71 15.21
N GLU A 388 -61.28 -7.63 15.45
CA GLU A 388 -60.30 -7.11 14.51
C GLU A 388 -60.05 -8.09 13.36
N ALA A 389 -60.01 -9.38 13.64
CA ALA A 389 -59.85 -10.43 12.65
C ALA A 389 -60.99 -10.44 11.63
N ALA A 390 -62.23 -10.21 12.10
CA ALA A 390 -63.39 -10.07 11.22
C ALA A 390 -63.26 -8.89 10.22
N LYS A 391 -62.55 -7.82 10.60
CA LYS A 391 -62.38 -6.60 9.79
C LYS A 391 -61.11 -6.62 8.90
N LYS A 392 -59.99 -7.10 9.42
CA LYS A 392 -58.66 -6.98 8.77
C LYS A 392 -57.95 -8.30 8.57
N GLY A 393 -58.39 -9.40 9.18
CA GLY A 393 -57.70 -10.67 9.18
C GLY A 393 -57.47 -11.21 7.74
N LYS A 394 -58.56 -11.29 6.94
CA LYS A 394 -58.55 -11.77 5.56
C LYS A 394 -57.61 -10.93 4.66
N GLU A 395 -57.58 -9.60 4.86
CA GLU A 395 -56.70 -8.73 4.07
C GLU A 395 -55.21 -8.99 4.41
N LEU A 396 -54.88 -9.12 5.69
CA LEU A 396 -53.50 -9.42 6.11
C LEU A 396 -53.05 -10.79 5.64
N GLU A 397 -53.92 -11.80 5.70
CA GLU A 397 -53.63 -13.14 5.19
C GLU A 397 -53.41 -13.13 3.65
N ALA A 398 -54.28 -12.44 2.92
CA ALA A 398 -54.14 -12.32 1.46
C ALA A 398 -52.82 -11.62 1.08
N LYS A 399 -52.48 -10.54 1.76
CA LYS A 399 -51.19 -9.85 1.57
C LYS A 399 -49.99 -10.75 1.94
N SER A 400 -50.08 -11.49 3.04
CA SER A 400 -49.06 -12.47 3.41
C SER A 400 -48.83 -13.48 2.29
N GLN A 401 -49.91 -14.05 1.76
CA GLN A 401 -49.86 -15.02 0.65
C GLN A 401 -49.25 -14.41 -0.63
N GLU A 402 -49.53 -13.15 -0.93
CA GLU A 402 -48.94 -12.43 -2.05
C GLU A 402 -47.41 -12.36 -1.91
N PHE A 403 -46.89 -11.97 -0.73
CA PHE A 403 -45.45 -11.88 -0.50
C PHE A 403 -44.77 -13.24 -0.50
N TYR A 404 -45.41 -14.30 0.02
CA TYR A 404 -44.87 -15.65 -0.10
C TYR A 404 -44.76 -16.10 -1.56
N LYS A 405 -45.76 -15.78 -2.39
CA LYS A 405 -45.70 -16.07 -3.84
C LYS A 405 -44.61 -15.25 -4.55
N LYS A 406 -44.35 -13.99 -4.15
CA LYS A 406 -43.26 -13.17 -4.67
C LYS A 406 -41.88 -13.72 -4.27
N ALA A 407 -41.74 -14.32 -3.10
CA ALA A 407 -40.47 -14.89 -2.65
C ALA A 407 -40.01 -16.10 -3.45
N ILE A 408 -40.96 -16.98 -3.84
CA ILE A 408 -40.64 -18.27 -4.47
C ILE A 408 -39.74 -18.16 -5.70
N PRO A 409 -40.07 -17.37 -6.75
CA PRO A 409 -39.27 -17.34 -7.98
C PRO A 409 -37.84 -16.86 -7.76
N HIS A 410 -37.59 -15.96 -6.83
CA HIS A 410 -36.26 -15.48 -6.51
C HIS A 410 -35.42 -16.56 -5.77
N LEU A 411 -36.03 -17.28 -4.85
CA LEU A 411 -35.36 -18.39 -4.17
C LEU A 411 -35.17 -19.61 -5.09
N GLU A 412 -36.10 -19.91 -6.02
CA GLU A 412 -35.90 -20.92 -7.06
C GLU A 412 -34.68 -20.56 -7.94
N GLN A 413 -34.57 -19.29 -8.38
CA GLN A 413 -33.42 -18.82 -9.12
C GLN A 413 -32.12 -18.86 -8.28
N ALA A 414 -32.16 -18.47 -7.01
CA ALA A 414 -31.01 -18.60 -6.11
C ALA A 414 -30.54 -20.06 -6.01
N LEU A 415 -31.47 -21.02 -5.93
CA LEU A 415 -31.14 -22.44 -5.89
C LEU A 415 -30.57 -22.95 -7.23
N THR A 416 -30.89 -22.34 -8.38
CA THR A 416 -30.21 -22.68 -9.64
C THR A 416 -28.77 -22.22 -9.67
N VAL A 417 -28.44 -21.11 -8.97
CA VAL A 417 -27.06 -20.59 -8.85
C VAL A 417 -26.26 -21.42 -7.85
N LYS A 418 -26.87 -21.83 -6.73
CA LYS A 418 -26.28 -22.68 -5.70
C LYS A 418 -27.19 -23.88 -5.39
N PRO A 419 -27.09 -24.99 -6.16
CA PRO A 419 -28.00 -26.12 -6.05
C PRO A 419 -28.01 -26.83 -4.69
N ASP A 420 -26.91 -26.76 -3.95
CA ASP A 420 -26.74 -27.46 -2.67
C ASP A 420 -27.01 -26.57 -1.44
N ASP A 421 -27.52 -25.34 -1.66
CA ASP A 421 -27.76 -24.41 -0.56
C ASP A 421 -28.96 -24.80 0.31
N ARG A 422 -28.67 -25.31 1.50
CA ARG A 422 -29.68 -25.80 2.45
C ARG A 422 -30.59 -24.70 3.01
N ALA A 423 -30.07 -23.46 3.13
CA ALA A 423 -30.88 -22.35 3.60
C ALA A 423 -32.00 -22.03 2.59
N THR A 424 -31.64 -21.97 1.31
CA THR A 424 -32.59 -21.74 0.22
C THR A 424 -33.60 -22.88 0.09
N MET A 425 -33.14 -24.15 0.14
CA MET A 425 -34.05 -25.31 0.13
C MET A 425 -35.02 -25.30 1.31
N GLY A 426 -34.54 -24.95 2.51
CA GLY A 426 -35.37 -24.84 3.72
C GLY A 426 -36.43 -23.74 3.61
N ALA A 427 -36.07 -22.59 3.06
CA ALA A 427 -36.98 -21.48 2.81
C ALA A 427 -38.04 -21.87 1.76
N LEU A 428 -37.63 -22.45 0.62
CA LEU A 428 -38.54 -22.92 -0.42
C LEU A 428 -39.51 -23.99 0.10
N ARG A 429 -39.02 -24.98 0.87
CA ARG A 429 -39.86 -25.98 1.49
C ARG A 429 -41.00 -25.35 2.32
N LYS A 430 -40.63 -24.42 3.18
CA LYS A 430 -41.62 -23.70 4.02
C LYS A 430 -42.63 -22.93 3.16
N LEU A 431 -42.15 -22.19 2.16
CA LEU A 431 -43.01 -21.38 1.29
C LEU A 431 -43.97 -22.23 0.47
N TYR A 432 -43.51 -23.35 -0.09
CA TYR A 432 -44.37 -24.26 -0.85
C TYR A 432 -45.51 -24.82 0.03
N LEU A 433 -45.21 -25.21 1.28
CA LEU A 433 -46.23 -25.68 2.21
C LEU A 433 -47.23 -24.56 2.56
N LEU A 434 -46.75 -23.34 2.83
CA LEU A 434 -47.58 -22.18 3.15
C LEU A 434 -48.45 -21.72 1.98
N THR A 435 -48.06 -21.98 0.76
CA THR A 435 -48.79 -21.62 -0.48
C THR A 435 -49.57 -22.79 -1.07
N GLY A 436 -49.68 -23.93 -0.35
CA GLY A 436 -50.46 -25.10 -0.76
C GLY A 436 -49.81 -26.01 -1.82
N ASN A 437 -48.49 -25.83 -2.10
CA ASN A 437 -47.78 -26.70 -3.03
C ASN A 437 -47.01 -27.81 -2.26
N GLU A 438 -47.77 -28.77 -1.73
CA GLU A 438 -47.18 -29.87 -0.94
C GLU A 438 -46.20 -30.73 -1.73
N ALA A 439 -46.44 -30.94 -3.04
CA ALA A 439 -45.56 -31.77 -3.86
C ALA A 439 -44.13 -31.20 -3.94
N LYS A 440 -44.00 -29.89 -4.26
CA LYS A 440 -42.70 -29.21 -4.28
C LYS A 440 -42.11 -29.11 -2.87
N GLY A 441 -42.90 -28.97 -1.81
CA GLY A 441 -42.42 -28.99 -0.44
C GLY A 441 -41.80 -30.33 -0.06
N LYS A 442 -42.39 -31.44 -0.46
CA LYS A 442 -41.82 -32.80 -0.29
C LYS A 442 -40.52 -32.99 -1.11
N GLU A 443 -40.50 -32.52 -2.36
CA GLU A 443 -39.30 -32.59 -3.21
C GLU A 443 -38.12 -31.87 -2.55
N MET A 444 -38.29 -30.66 -2.02
CA MET A 444 -37.22 -29.94 -1.31
C MET A 444 -36.73 -30.70 -0.07
N ASN A 445 -37.66 -31.35 0.63
CA ASN A 445 -37.29 -32.17 1.80
C ASN A 445 -36.41 -33.35 1.41
N GLU A 446 -36.72 -34.04 0.32
CA GLU A 446 -35.92 -35.16 -0.17
C GLU A 446 -34.55 -34.70 -0.68
N LYS A 447 -34.45 -33.58 -1.40
CA LYS A 447 -33.17 -32.97 -1.79
C LYS A 447 -32.29 -32.65 -0.58
N MET A 448 -32.86 -32.09 0.50
CA MET A 448 -32.13 -31.81 1.74
C MET A 448 -31.63 -33.06 2.45
N LYS A 449 -32.33 -34.19 2.32
CA LYS A 449 -31.90 -35.49 2.87
C LYS A 449 -30.81 -36.17 2.04
N ALA A 450 -30.91 -36.09 0.70
CA ALA A 450 -29.98 -36.70 -0.23
C ALA A 450 -28.56 -36.09 -0.20
N GLY A 451 -28.45 -34.82 0.18
CA GLY A 451 -27.18 -34.11 0.35
C GLY A 451 -26.52 -34.31 1.73
N LYS A 452 -26.92 -35.34 2.48
CA LYS A 452 -26.25 -35.84 3.67
C LYS A 452 -25.34 -36.97 3.27
#